data_5f7ea52c3aa09d31be1564bd71c3e04b
#
_entry.id   5f7ea52c3aa09d31be1564bd71c3e04b
#
_cell.length_a   1.000
_cell.length_b   1.000
_cell.length_c   1.000
_cell.angle_alpha   90.00
_cell.angle_beta   90.00
_cell.angle_gamma   90.00
#
_symmetry.space_group_name_H-M   'P 1'
#
loop_
_entity.id
_entity.type
_entity.pdbx_description
1 polymer ?
#
loop_
_entity_poly.entity_id
_entity_poly.type
_entity_poly.pdbx_seq_one_letter_code
_entity_poly.pdbx_strand_id
1 'polypeptide(L)'
;MVNIFCITKAQEEYIMHIMDCTLRDGANVVGTGFSTELTKLMIEGLLDSHIHIIEMGHCTGLGSVKAGGKACPVTDEEYLEAIAPYADKGEIGMFQTAAYANSELIALAASKGLKFLRVGANAGDGKTAEKAVKMVRDSGLEAKYSLMKAYVVTPDELAEEAKMLESFGVQALTIMDSAGYMMPEDAAEYTRKVVDAVSIPVGFHGHSNLGLAMANAQAAERAGASFIDCGLMGMARSAGNITTEGAVALFRREGKAQEYDFYKLLSFIDEKLMPAMEQEGYHNPIKPLDLVLGYSGCHSSFVGAFKEVAAAAGVNVYELIIETSKINQKNPSKDLMEEVANTISVSK
;
A
#
# COMPACT_ATOMS: atom_id res chain seq x y z
N MET A 1 18.17 -52.01 13.63
CA MET A 1 18.82 -50.70 13.54
C MET A 1 18.08 -49.88 12.50
N VAL A 2 17.19 -49.05 12.99
CA VAL A 2 16.35 -48.16 12.17
C VAL A 2 17.15 -46.90 11.91
N ASN A 3 17.35 -46.59 10.66
CA ASN A 3 18.05 -45.39 10.24
C ASN A 3 17.16 -44.17 10.46
N ILE A 4 17.39 -43.47 11.56
CA ILE A 4 16.85 -42.15 11.84
C ILE A 4 17.83 -41.14 11.25
N PHE A 5 17.28 -40.14 10.56
CA PHE A 5 17.86 -38.89 10.10
C PHE A 5 18.07 -38.75 8.61
N CYS A 6 17.03 -38.21 8.01
CA CYS A 6 17.21 -37.07 7.12
C CYS A 6 16.06 -36.09 7.42
N ILE A 7 16.17 -35.31 8.50
CA ILE A 7 15.38 -34.08 8.68
C ILE A 7 16.12 -33.03 7.86
N THR A 8 15.62 -32.81 6.66
CA THR A 8 16.00 -31.69 5.80
C THR A 8 15.64 -30.38 6.49
N LYS A 9 16.54 -29.41 6.41
CA LYS A 9 16.37 -27.97 6.73
C LYS A 9 15.19 -27.36 5.96
N ALA A 10 13.95 -27.58 6.37
CA ALA A 10 12.78 -26.98 5.75
C ALA A 10 11.55 -27.15 6.65
N GLN A 11 11.58 -26.56 7.81
CA GLN A 11 10.42 -26.18 8.62
C GLN A 11 10.90 -25.18 9.69
N GLU A 12 11.52 -24.07 9.27
CA GLU A 12 11.29 -22.82 9.97
C GLU A 12 9.82 -22.52 9.67
N GLU A 13 9.01 -22.40 10.71
CA GLU A 13 7.60 -22.03 10.56
C GLU A 13 7.55 -20.75 9.71
N TYR A 14 6.98 -20.87 8.51
CA TYR A 14 6.82 -19.73 7.61
C TYR A 14 5.77 -18.80 8.23
N ILE A 15 6.24 -17.76 8.87
CA ILE A 15 5.40 -16.74 9.49
C ILE A 15 5.00 -15.74 8.41
N MET A 16 3.70 -15.59 8.18
CA MET A 16 3.16 -14.56 7.31
C MET A 16 3.01 -13.26 8.11
N HIS A 17 3.83 -12.28 7.79
CA HIS A 17 3.75 -10.98 8.46
C HIS A 17 2.65 -10.10 7.86
N ILE A 18 1.97 -9.35 8.72
CA ILE A 18 1.01 -8.31 8.34
C ILE A 18 1.65 -6.95 8.61
N MET A 19 1.70 -6.11 7.57
CA MET A 19 1.98 -4.68 7.70
C MET A 19 0.66 -3.92 7.62
N ASP A 20 0.25 -3.28 8.70
CA ASP A 20 -0.95 -2.45 8.68
C ASP A 20 -0.65 -1.06 8.13
N CYS A 21 -1.34 -0.68 7.07
CA CYS A 21 -1.21 0.61 6.38
C CYS A 21 -2.42 1.53 6.61
N THR A 22 -3.29 1.22 7.57
CA THR A 22 -4.49 2.01 7.85
C THR A 22 -4.15 3.47 8.06
N LEU A 23 -3.17 3.73 8.91
CA LEU A 23 -2.80 5.07 9.32
C LEU A 23 -2.09 5.89 8.23
N ARG A 24 -1.75 5.28 7.10
CA ARG A 24 -1.23 5.97 5.92
C ARG A 24 -2.22 5.93 4.77
N ASP A 25 -2.46 4.76 4.17
CA ASP A 25 -3.34 4.64 2.99
C ASP A 25 -4.82 4.77 3.38
N GLY A 26 -5.18 4.22 4.54
CA GLY A 26 -6.52 4.38 5.13
C GLY A 26 -6.88 5.83 5.40
N ALA A 27 -5.93 6.71 5.65
CA ALA A 27 -6.17 8.14 5.86
C ALA A 27 -6.88 8.85 4.69
N ASN A 28 -6.90 8.23 3.51
CA ASN A 28 -7.70 8.73 2.37
C ASN A 28 -9.22 8.74 2.64
N VAL A 29 -9.72 7.95 3.58
CA VAL A 29 -11.18 7.92 3.88
C VAL A 29 -11.63 9.15 4.67
N VAL A 30 -10.73 9.80 5.39
CA VAL A 30 -10.97 11.05 6.14
C VAL A 30 -10.33 12.28 5.46
N GLY A 31 -9.80 12.11 4.26
CA GLY A 31 -9.20 13.18 3.48
C GLY A 31 -7.71 12.99 3.24
N THR A 32 -6.85 13.30 4.21
CA THR A 32 -5.38 13.25 4.04
C THR A 32 -4.62 12.68 5.24
N GLY A 33 -5.24 12.68 6.42
CA GLY A 33 -4.63 12.18 7.65
C GLY A 33 -5.66 12.05 8.76
N PHE A 34 -5.46 11.09 9.65
CA PHE A 34 -6.23 10.95 10.88
C PHE A 34 -5.77 11.96 11.92
N SER A 35 -6.65 12.30 12.87
CA SER A 35 -6.24 13.06 14.06
C SER A 35 -5.20 12.28 14.87
N THR A 36 -4.47 12.97 15.75
CA THR A 36 -3.51 12.33 16.65
C THR A 36 -4.19 11.35 17.61
N GLU A 37 -5.43 11.63 18.01
CA GLU A 37 -6.25 10.76 18.87
C GLU A 37 -6.61 9.47 18.17
N LEU A 38 -7.13 9.53 16.92
CA LEU A 38 -7.42 8.35 16.11
C LEU A 38 -6.16 7.56 15.78
N THR A 39 -5.06 8.27 15.50
CA THR A 39 -3.76 7.64 15.24
C THR A 39 -3.32 6.80 16.45
N LYS A 40 -3.36 7.35 17.66
CA LYS A 40 -3.02 6.63 18.89
C LYS A 40 -3.97 5.46 19.15
N LEU A 41 -5.28 5.68 18.99
CA LEU A 41 -6.30 4.63 19.17
C LEU A 41 -6.00 3.41 18.28
N MET A 42 -5.68 3.64 17.00
CA MET A 42 -5.40 2.55 16.05
C MET A 42 -4.05 1.89 16.34
N ILE A 43 -3.00 2.64 16.69
CA ILE A 43 -1.71 2.06 17.09
C ILE A 43 -1.88 1.14 18.29
N GLU A 44 -2.58 1.59 19.32
CA GLU A 44 -2.85 0.80 20.53
C GLU A 44 -3.62 -0.48 20.21
N GLY A 45 -4.69 -0.38 19.41
CA GLY A 45 -5.49 -1.52 19.01
C GLY A 45 -4.70 -2.55 18.18
N LEU A 46 -3.84 -2.09 17.27
CA LEU A 46 -2.96 -2.96 16.48
C LEU A 46 -1.91 -3.66 17.35
N LEU A 47 -1.20 -2.90 18.19
CA LEU A 47 -0.17 -3.44 19.09
C LEU A 47 -0.75 -4.44 20.11
N ASP A 48 -1.91 -4.13 20.71
CA ASP A 48 -2.63 -5.03 21.62
C ASP A 48 -3.06 -6.33 20.93
N SER A 49 -3.28 -6.27 19.62
CA SER A 49 -3.60 -7.42 18.76
C SER A 49 -2.36 -8.11 18.20
N HIS A 50 -1.17 -7.75 18.66
CA HIS A 50 0.14 -8.25 18.23
C HIS A 50 0.49 -7.94 16.76
N ILE A 51 -0.15 -6.93 16.16
CA ILE A 51 0.23 -6.43 14.84
C ILE A 51 1.25 -5.32 15.05
N HIS A 52 2.51 -5.64 14.81
CA HIS A 52 3.63 -4.78 15.20
C HIS A 52 4.23 -3.97 14.05
N ILE A 53 3.95 -4.30 12.78
CA ILE A 53 4.47 -3.55 11.63
C ILE A 53 3.38 -2.58 11.17
N ILE A 54 3.60 -1.28 11.38
CA ILE A 54 2.57 -0.25 11.19
C ILE A 54 3.14 0.87 10.32
N GLU A 55 2.49 1.16 9.19
CA GLU A 55 2.79 2.32 8.36
C GLU A 55 1.77 3.44 8.60
N MET A 56 2.25 4.65 8.93
CA MET A 56 1.39 5.74 9.36
C MET A 56 1.77 7.09 8.72
N GLY A 57 0.98 8.13 8.99
CA GLY A 57 1.24 9.51 8.60
C GLY A 57 0.28 10.04 7.53
N HIS A 58 0.70 11.06 6.82
CA HIS A 58 -0.06 11.62 5.70
C HIS A 58 -0.30 10.58 4.59
N CYS A 59 -1.48 10.56 3.96
CA CYS A 59 -1.84 9.55 2.94
C CYS A 59 -0.88 9.46 1.74
N THR A 60 -0.15 10.54 1.43
CA THR A 60 0.88 10.60 0.38
C THR A 60 2.32 10.59 0.94
N GLY A 61 2.47 10.44 2.26
CA GLY A 61 3.73 10.21 2.93
C GLY A 61 4.40 11.47 3.50
N LEU A 62 5.49 11.21 4.21
CA LEU A 62 6.34 12.20 4.87
C LEU A 62 6.83 13.27 3.90
N GLY A 63 6.71 14.54 4.28
CA GLY A 63 7.16 15.68 3.51
C GLY A 63 6.22 16.11 2.38
N SER A 64 5.11 15.42 2.16
CA SER A 64 4.21 15.69 1.03
C SER A 64 3.59 17.09 1.10
N VAL A 65 3.19 17.57 2.29
CA VAL A 65 2.64 18.92 2.47
C VAL A 65 3.70 19.99 2.16
N LYS A 66 4.93 19.81 2.64
CA LYS A 66 6.07 20.73 2.35
C LYS A 66 6.42 20.76 0.86
N ALA A 67 6.16 19.65 0.15
CA ALA A 67 6.37 19.56 -1.30
C ALA A 67 5.18 20.10 -2.14
N GLY A 68 4.21 20.78 -1.50
CA GLY A 68 3.03 21.35 -2.19
C GLY A 68 1.86 20.39 -2.36
N GLY A 69 1.86 19.25 -1.66
CA GLY A 69 0.73 18.33 -1.57
C GLY A 69 -0.46 18.90 -0.80
N LYS A 70 -1.54 18.13 -0.75
CA LYS A 70 -2.75 18.52 -0.02
C LYS A 70 -2.45 18.75 1.46
N ALA A 71 -3.06 19.78 2.04
CA ALA A 71 -2.98 20.05 3.46
C ALA A 71 -3.48 18.86 4.30
N CYS A 72 -2.84 18.63 5.43
CA CYS A 72 -3.24 17.65 6.43
C CYS A 72 -3.63 18.38 7.72
N PRO A 73 -4.62 17.89 8.48
CA PRO A 73 -4.97 18.48 9.77
C PRO A 73 -3.88 18.30 10.82
N VAL A 74 -2.97 17.34 10.61
CA VAL A 74 -1.85 17.00 11.51
C VAL A 74 -0.55 17.13 10.71
N THR A 75 0.46 17.78 11.28
CA THR A 75 1.79 17.93 10.65
C THR A 75 2.62 16.66 10.77
N ASP A 76 3.64 16.52 9.93
CA ASP A 76 4.60 15.42 10.04
C ASP A 76 5.25 15.35 11.43
N GLU A 77 5.57 16.51 11.99
CA GLU A 77 6.16 16.66 13.33
C GLU A 77 5.21 16.16 14.43
N GLU A 78 3.92 16.52 14.37
CA GLU A 78 2.90 16.07 15.32
C GLU A 78 2.67 14.56 15.23
N TYR A 79 2.68 13.98 14.03
CA TYR A 79 2.63 12.53 13.86
C TYR A 79 3.85 11.84 14.50
N LEU A 80 5.05 12.36 14.27
CA LEU A 80 6.27 11.82 14.85
C LEU A 80 6.29 11.94 16.37
N GLU A 81 5.72 13.00 16.93
CA GLU A 81 5.51 13.13 18.38
C GLU A 81 4.49 12.12 18.92
N ALA A 82 3.41 11.89 18.18
CA ALA A 82 2.35 10.98 18.59
C ALA A 82 2.82 9.53 18.71
N ILE A 83 3.83 9.10 17.90
CA ILE A 83 4.35 7.73 17.94
C ILE A 83 5.46 7.51 18.97
N ALA A 84 6.08 8.56 19.48
CA ALA A 84 7.21 8.43 20.39
C ALA A 84 6.97 7.47 21.59
N PRO A 85 5.76 7.42 22.20
CA PRO A 85 5.45 6.46 23.29
C PRO A 85 5.40 4.99 22.84
N TYR A 86 5.33 4.72 21.54
CA TYR A 86 5.19 3.40 20.94
C TYR A 86 6.44 2.92 20.20
N ALA A 87 7.48 3.76 20.09
CA ALA A 87 8.68 3.50 19.30
C ALA A 87 9.39 2.18 19.63
N ASP A 88 9.31 1.71 20.87
CA ASP A 88 9.93 0.44 21.31
C ASP A 88 8.92 -0.72 21.42
N LYS A 89 7.67 -0.50 20.99
CA LYS A 89 6.60 -1.51 21.07
C LYS A 89 6.30 -2.19 19.74
N GLY A 90 6.80 -1.64 18.64
CA GLY A 90 6.58 -2.16 17.29
C GLY A 90 7.51 -1.53 16.26
N GLU A 91 7.42 -2.04 15.04
CA GLU A 91 8.07 -1.48 13.86
C GLU A 91 7.14 -0.43 13.23
N ILE A 92 7.19 0.79 13.77
CA ILE A 92 6.39 1.89 13.24
C ILE A 92 7.23 2.65 12.21
N GLY A 93 6.66 2.84 11.03
CA GLY A 93 7.30 3.55 9.93
C GLY A 93 6.35 4.47 9.19
N MET A 94 6.89 5.19 8.22
CA MET A 94 6.12 6.07 7.34
C MET A 94 6.42 5.75 5.87
N PHE A 95 5.49 6.14 5.00
CA PHE A 95 5.70 6.16 3.57
C PHE A 95 6.36 7.49 3.15
N GLN A 96 7.13 7.48 2.07
CA GLN A 96 7.68 8.68 1.44
C GLN A 96 7.75 8.53 -0.07
N THR A 97 7.09 9.41 -0.81
CA THR A 97 7.31 9.46 -2.27
C THR A 97 8.76 9.86 -2.55
N ALA A 98 9.45 9.13 -3.42
CA ALA A 98 10.87 9.37 -3.73
C ALA A 98 11.17 10.82 -4.12
N ALA A 99 10.25 11.46 -4.87
CA ALA A 99 10.38 12.86 -5.28
C ALA A 99 10.29 13.87 -4.12
N TYR A 100 9.75 13.48 -2.97
CA TYR A 100 9.58 14.36 -1.79
C TYR A 100 10.61 14.11 -0.69
N ALA A 101 11.63 13.29 -0.98
CA ALA A 101 12.67 12.96 -0.01
C ALA A 101 13.37 14.23 0.49
N ASN A 102 13.34 14.42 1.81
CA ASN A 102 13.90 15.55 2.51
C ASN A 102 14.76 15.08 3.69
N SER A 103 16.05 15.38 3.66
CA SER A 103 17.01 14.88 4.65
C SER A 103 16.73 15.35 6.07
N GLU A 104 16.18 16.56 6.26
CA GLU A 104 15.86 17.09 7.59
C GLU A 104 14.68 16.34 8.21
N LEU A 105 13.62 16.08 7.42
CA LEU A 105 12.48 15.31 7.89
C LEU A 105 12.83 13.84 8.15
N ILE A 106 13.70 13.25 7.31
CA ILE A 106 14.18 11.88 7.50
C ILE A 106 15.00 11.79 8.80
N ALA A 107 15.90 12.75 9.05
CA ALA A 107 16.68 12.81 10.28
C ALA A 107 15.78 13.01 11.51
N LEU A 108 14.76 13.89 11.40
CA LEU A 108 13.78 14.08 12.46
C LEU A 108 13.02 12.78 12.76
N ALA A 109 12.53 12.08 11.72
CA ALA A 109 11.84 10.81 11.86
C ALA A 109 12.72 9.77 12.59
N ALA A 110 13.98 9.64 12.20
CA ALA A 110 14.93 8.76 12.87
C ALA A 110 15.13 9.14 14.35
N SER A 111 15.26 10.44 14.66
CA SER A 111 15.43 10.93 16.03
C SER A 111 14.22 10.69 16.93
N LYS A 112 13.02 10.58 16.36
CA LYS A 112 11.77 10.27 17.08
C LYS A 112 11.49 8.76 17.23
N GLY A 113 12.42 7.92 16.78
CA GLY A 113 12.35 6.47 16.96
C GLY A 113 11.59 5.71 15.89
N LEU A 114 11.30 6.34 14.74
CA LEU A 114 10.79 5.63 13.57
C LEU A 114 11.74 4.47 13.24
N LYS A 115 11.20 3.34 12.77
CA LYS A 115 12.00 2.14 12.45
C LYS A 115 12.31 2.03 10.96
N PHE A 116 11.37 2.40 10.10
CA PHE A 116 11.55 2.34 8.66
C PHE A 116 10.95 3.55 7.94
N LEU A 117 11.48 3.84 6.77
CA LEU A 117 10.79 4.63 5.75
C LEU A 117 10.60 3.78 4.49
N ARG A 118 9.37 3.71 4.02
CA ARG A 118 9.04 3.04 2.78
C ARG A 118 9.00 4.06 1.65
N VAL A 119 10.07 4.10 0.86
CA VAL A 119 10.17 4.96 -0.32
C VAL A 119 9.33 4.38 -1.44
N GLY A 120 8.66 5.21 -2.24
CA GLY A 120 7.84 4.73 -3.35
C GLY A 120 7.98 5.57 -4.61
N ALA A 121 7.98 4.88 -5.75
CA ALA A 121 7.79 5.46 -7.08
C ALA A 121 6.95 4.49 -7.94
N ASN A 122 6.46 4.96 -9.10
CA ASN A 122 5.79 4.04 -10.02
C ASN A 122 6.76 2.98 -10.53
N ALA A 123 6.28 1.78 -10.78
CA ALA A 123 7.06 0.75 -11.46
C ALA A 123 7.60 1.28 -12.80
N GLY A 124 8.86 0.98 -13.07
CA GLY A 124 9.65 1.52 -14.18
C GLY A 124 10.36 2.85 -13.86
N ASP A 125 10.07 3.50 -12.73
CA ASP A 125 10.71 4.76 -12.33
C ASP A 125 11.69 4.59 -11.14
N GLY A 126 11.97 3.36 -10.69
CA GLY A 126 12.75 3.04 -9.49
C GLY A 126 14.13 3.67 -9.44
N LYS A 127 14.78 3.88 -10.60
CA LYS A 127 16.07 4.59 -10.65
C LYS A 127 16.03 5.99 -10.03
N THR A 128 14.88 6.66 -10.07
CA THR A 128 14.70 7.98 -9.48
C THR A 128 14.75 7.98 -7.95
N ALA A 129 14.59 6.80 -7.33
CA ALA A 129 14.55 6.65 -5.88
C ALA A 129 15.94 6.45 -5.24
N GLU A 130 17.01 6.22 -6.01
CA GLU A 130 18.35 5.92 -5.48
C GLU A 130 18.78 6.92 -4.38
N LYS A 131 18.64 8.21 -4.66
CA LYS A 131 18.99 9.26 -3.71
C LYS A 131 18.15 9.21 -2.42
N ALA A 132 16.84 8.96 -2.55
CA ALA A 132 15.94 8.88 -1.41
C ALA A 132 16.25 7.65 -0.53
N VAL A 133 16.46 6.48 -1.15
CA VAL A 133 16.88 5.25 -0.46
C VAL A 133 18.18 5.47 0.31
N LYS A 134 19.17 6.10 -0.33
CA LYS A 134 20.43 6.41 0.32
C LYS A 134 20.24 7.33 1.52
N MET A 135 19.44 8.39 1.41
CA MET A 135 19.16 9.30 2.55
C MET A 135 18.54 8.55 3.73
N VAL A 136 17.59 7.62 3.47
CA VAL A 136 16.95 6.79 4.50
C VAL A 136 18.01 5.90 5.19
N ARG A 137 18.83 5.21 4.42
CA ARG A 137 19.91 4.35 4.94
C ARG A 137 20.95 5.13 5.76
N ASP A 138 21.36 6.29 5.26
CA ASP A 138 22.35 7.14 5.93
C ASP A 138 21.82 7.70 7.27
N SER A 139 20.48 7.76 7.46
CA SER A 139 19.86 8.17 8.72
C SER A 139 19.74 7.03 9.75
N GLY A 140 20.09 5.80 9.39
CA GLY A 140 19.97 4.62 10.24
C GLY A 140 18.60 3.95 10.24
N LEU A 141 17.66 4.42 9.43
CA LEU A 141 16.36 3.78 9.23
C LEU A 141 16.45 2.61 8.26
N GLU A 142 15.55 1.63 8.43
CA GLU A 142 15.35 0.61 7.41
C GLU A 142 14.70 1.22 6.17
N ALA A 143 15.30 0.99 5.00
CA ALA A 143 14.77 1.44 3.73
C ALA A 143 13.88 0.33 3.12
N LYS A 144 12.56 0.44 3.26
CA LYS A 144 11.60 -0.38 2.52
C LYS A 144 11.23 0.34 1.22
N TYR A 145 10.69 -0.40 0.24
CA TYR A 145 10.33 0.22 -1.04
C TYR A 145 9.01 -0.30 -1.59
N SER A 146 8.23 0.60 -2.21
CA SER A 146 6.96 0.31 -2.89
C SER A 146 7.10 0.46 -4.39
N LEU A 147 6.91 -0.65 -5.11
CA LEU A 147 6.77 -0.71 -6.57
C LEU A 147 5.31 -0.35 -6.91
N MET A 148 5.00 0.96 -6.96
CA MET A 148 3.63 1.44 -7.17
C MET A 148 3.14 1.14 -8.58
N LYS A 149 1.86 0.78 -8.73
CA LYS A 149 1.24 0.43 -10.02
C LYS A 149 2.04 -0.68 -10.73
N ALA A 150 2.40 -1.74 -10.02
CA ALA A 150 3.27 -2.80 -10.53
C ALA A 150 2.83 -3.37 -11.90
N TYR A 151 1.53 -3.39 -12.16
CA TYR A 151 0.89 -3.86 -13.39
C TYR A 151 1.16 -3.02 -14.65
N VAL A 152 1.85 -1.86 -14.56
CA VAL A 152 2.16 -1.02 -15.74
C VAL A 152 3.44 -1.43 -16.46
N VAL A 153 4.19 -2.37 -15.89
CA VAL A 153 5.36 -3.02 -16.49
C VAL A 153 5.14 -4.53 -16.49
N THR A 154 5.92 -5.28 -17.26
CA THR A 154 5.86 -6.74 -17.24
C THR A 154 6.46 -7.32 -15.95
N PRO A 155 6.12 -8.57 -15.56
CA PRO A 155 6.74 -9.23 -14.40
C PRO A 155 8.27 -9.31 -14.49
N ASP A 156 8.83 -9.52 -15.67
CA ASP A 156 10.29 -9.58 -15.88
C ASP A 156 10.93 -8.20 -15.71
N GLU A 157 10.32 -7.13 -16.24
CA GLU A 157 10.80 -5.76 -16.03
C GLU A 157 10.74 -5.35 -14.55
N LEU A 158 9.67 -5.75 -13.84
CA LEU A 158 9.55 -5.49 -12.40
C LEU A 158 10.64 -6.23 -11.60
N ALA A 159 10.97 -7.45 -11.98
CA ALA A 159 12.04 -8.24 -11.36
C ALA A 159 13.42 -7.60 -11.55
N GLU A 160 13.71 -7.07 -12.74
CA GLU A 160 14.98 -6.35 -13.00
C GLU A 160 15.03 -5.01 -12.21
N GLU A 161 13.91 -4.29 -12.11
CA GLU A 161 13.82 -3.10 -11.26
C GLU A 161 14.05 -3.45 -9.78
N ALA A 162 13.50 -4.57 -9.30
CA ALA A 162 13.69 -5.04 -7.93
C ALA A 162 15.17 -5.32 -7.60
N LYS A 163 15.93 -5.98 -8.51
CA LYS A 163 17.38 -6.18 -8.36
C LYS A 163 18.14 -4.86 -8.27
N MET A 164 17.79 -3.91 -9.12
CA MET A 164 18.39 -2.58 -9.08
C MET A 164 18.13 -1.88 -7.76
N LEU A 165 16.90 -1.92 -7.25
CA LEU A 165 16.52 -1.33 -5.97
C LEU A 165 17.24 -2.00 -4.78
N GLU A 166 17.37 -3.32 -4.78
CA GLU A 166 18.18 -4.05 -3.80
C GLU A 166 19.64 -3.57 -3.84
N SER A 167 20.21 -3.33 -5.03
CA SER A 167 21.57 -2.79 -5.17
C SER A 167 21.76 -1.38 -4.61
N PHE A 168 20.69 -0.58 -4.51
CA PHE A 168 20.68 0.71 -3.84
C PHE A 168 20.63 0.60 -2.31
N GLY A 169 20.41 -0.62 -1.78
CA GLY A 169 20.33 -0.90 -0.35
C GLY A 169 18.91 -0.94 0.21
N VAL A 170 17.89 -1.12 -0.63
CA VAL A 170 16.54 -1.45 -0.16
C VAL A 170 16.56 -2.78 0.60
N GLN A 171 15.81 -2.87 1.69
CA GLN A 171 15.82 -4.01 2.61
C GLN A 171 14.50 -4.81 2.60
N ALA A 172 13.44 -4.25 2.01
CA ALA A 172 12.20 -4.98 1.72
C ALA A 172 11.47 -4.31 0.56
N LEU A 173 10.80 -5.08 -0.28
CA LEU A 173 10.04 -4.61 -1.44
C LEU A 173 8.55 -4.92 -1.28
N THR A 174 7.67 -4.03 -1.72
CA THR A 174 6.23 -4.29 -1.81
C THR A 174 5.77 -4.12 -3.25
N ILE A 175 5.18 -5.15 -3.82
CA ILE A 175 4.50 -5.11 -5.12
C ILE A 175 3.12 -4.51 -4.89
N MET A 176 2.80 -3.38 -5.55
CA MET A 176 1.54 -2.67 -5.31
C MET A 176 0.57 -2.78 -6.50
N ASP A 177 -0.52 -3.48 -6.30
CA ASP A 177 -1.71 -3.39 -7.14
C ASP A 177 -2.53 -2.16 -6.77
N SER A 178 -2.04 -0.99 -7.19
CA SER A 178 -2.54 0.33 -6.78
C SER A 178 -3.95 0.65 -7.30
N ALA A 179 -4.52 -0.14 -8.20
CA ALA A 179 -5.86 0.05 -8.75
C ALA A 179 -6.78 -1.15 -8.53
N GLY A 180 -6.32 -2.21 -7.85
CA GLY A 180 -7.07 -3.45 -7.73
C GLY A 180 -7.36 -4.08 -9.10
N TYR A 181 -6.37 -4.05 -9.99
CA TYR A 181 -6.45 -4.47 -11.39
C TYR A 181 -6.06 -5.94 -11.59
N MET A 182 -5.11 -6.44 -10.78
CA MET A 182 -4.54 -7.76 -10.93
C MET A 182 -5.56 -8.87 -10.67
N MET A 183 -5.48 -9.93 -11.48
CA MET A 183 -6.08 -11.22 -11.18
C MET A 183 -5.17 -12.02 -10.25
N PRO A 184 -5.65 -13.07 -9.57
CA PRO A 184 -4.80 -13.89 -8.69
C PRO A 184 -3.59 -14.50 -9.39
N GLU A 185 -3.72 -14.86 -10.66
CA GLU A 185 -2.63 -15.39 -11.49
C GLU A 185 -1.56 -14.32 -11.72
N ASP A 186 -1.96 -13.06 -11.98
CA ASP A 186 -1.04 -11.92 -12.14
C ASP A 186 -0.30 -11.68 -10.82
N ALA A 187 -1.02 -11.57 -9.70
CA ALA A 187 -0.43 -11.37 -8.38
C ALA A 187 0.61 -12.46 -8.05
N ALA A 188 0.31 -13.73 -8.38
CA ALA A 188 1.25 -14.84 -8.20
C ALA A 188 2.47 -14.73 -9.13
N GLU A 189 2.27 -14.38 -10.39
CA GLU A 189 3.38 -14.29 -11.36
C GLU A 189 4.33 -13.16 -11.02
N TYR A 190 3.82 -11.94 -10.81
CA TYR A 190 4.63 -10.79 -10.41
C TYR A 190 5.40 -11.07 -9.12
N THR A 191 4.73 -11.66 -8.11
CA THR A 191 5.38 -11.98 -6.84
C THR A 191 6.49 -13.00 -7.02
N ARG A 192 6.25 -14.10 -7.71
CA ARG A 192 7.26 -15.15 -7.94
C ARG A 192 8.48 -14.60 -8.65
N LYS A 193 8.28 -13.81 -9.72
CA LYS A 193 9.37 -13.21 -10.49
C LYS A 193 10.26 -12.29 -9.65
N VAL A 194 9.64 -11.47 -8.79
CA VAL A 194 10.38 -10.58 -7.89
C VAL A 194 11.07 -11.38 -6.79
N VAL A 195 10.41 -12.35 -6.15
CA VAL A 195 10.99 -13.22 -5.11
C VAL A 195 12.20 -14.00 -5.65
N ASP A 196 12.11 -14.54 -6.87
CA ASP A 196 13.21 -15.27 -7.50
C ASP A 196 14.40 -14.36 -7.87
N ALA A 197 14.17 -13.05 -7.96
CA ALA A 197 15.16 -12.07 -8.42
C ALA A 197 15.98 -11.42 -7.32
N VAL A 198 15.48 -11.37 -6.07
CA VAL A 198 16.09 -10.67 -4.94
C VAL A 198 16.28 -11.57 -3.72
N SER A 199 17.15 -11.15 -2.80
CA SER A 199 17.39 -11.87 -1.54
C SER A 199 16.65 -11.27 -0.33
N ILE A 200 16.02 -10.11 -0.51
CA ILE A 200 15.30 -9.37 0.52
C ILE A 200 13.81 -9.76 0.57
N PRO A 201 13.12 -9.55 1.70
CA PRO A 201 11.69 -9.80 1.82
C PRO A 201 10.86 -9.09 0.76
N VAL A 202 9.89 -9.79 0.20
CA VAL A 202 8.92 -9.27 -0.78
C VAL A 202 7.52 -9.36 -0.21
N GLY A 203 6.78 -8.27 -0.26
CA GLY A 203 5.38 -8.20 0.15
C GLY A 203 4.44 -7.86 -1.00
N PHE A 204 3.15 -7.95 -0.70
CA PHE A 204 2.09 -7.61 -1.64
C PHE A 204 1.09 -6.62 -1.01
N HIS A 205 0.70 -5.61 -1.77
CA HIS A 205 -0.31 -4.62 -1.44
C HIS A 205 -1.37 -4.60 -2.54
N GLY A 206 -2.64 -4.81 -2.19
CA GLY A 206 -3.72 -4.88 -3.17
C GLY A 206 -4.94 -4.07 -2.79
N HIS A 207 -5.43 -3.27 -3.75
CA HIS A 207 -6.73 -2.62 -3.65
C HIS A 207 -7.88 -3.54 -4.09
N SER A 208 -9.09 -3.30 -3.57
CA SER A 208 -10.24 -4.18 -3.71
C SER A 208 -11.22 -3.77 -4.82
N ASN A 209 -10.74 -3.04 -5.86
CA ASN A 209 -11.60 -2.48 -6.89
C ASN A 209 -12.36 -3.55 -7.70
N LEU A 210 -11.73 -4.69 -7.97
CA LEU A 210 -12.41 -5.86 -8.55
C LEU A 210 -12.94 -6.86 -7.50
N GLY A 211 -12.82 -6.54 -6.20
CA GLY A 211 -13.19 -7.45 -5.11
C GLY A 211 -12.22 -8.62 -4.91
N LEU A 212 -11.04 -8.58 -5.53
CA LEU A 212 -10.08 -9.69 -5.56
C LEU A 212 -8.88 -9.52 -4.61
N ALA A 213 -8.78 -8.40 -3.90
CA ALA A 213 -7.60 -8.09 -3.08
C ALA A 213 -7.20 -9.24 -2.13
N MET A 214 -8.17 -9.89 -1.48
CA MET A 214 -7.92 -11.02 -0.58
C MET A 214 -7.43 -12.27 -1.34
N ALA A 215 -8.01 -12.56 -2.51
CA ALA A 215 -7.58 -13.67 -3.35
C ALA A 215 -6.17 -13.42 -3.92
N ASN A 216 -5.88 -12.17 -4.29
CA ASN A 216 -4.56 -11.75 -4.75
C ASN A 216 -3.51 -11.85 -3.64
N ALA A 217 -3.85 -11.46 -2.40
CA ALA A 217 -2.97 -11.63 -1.23
C ALA A 217 -2.61 -13.10 -1.00
N GLN A 218 -3.61 -14.00 -1.07
CA GLN A 218 -3.38 -15.44 -0.93
C GLN A 218 -2.52 -15.99 -2.06
N ALA A 219 -2.74 -15.53 -3.29
CA ALA A 219 -1.96 -15.95 -4.46
C ALA A 219 -0.50 -15.46 -4.37
N ALA A 220 -0.29 -14.21 -3.93
CA ALA A 220 1.03 -13.64 -3.71
C ALA A 220 1.78 -14.38 -2.58
N GLU A 221 1.11 -14.67 -1.46
CA GLU A 221 1.69 -15.45 -0.36
C GLU A 221 2.18 -16.82 -0.84
N ARG A 222 1.33 -17.55 -1.58
CA ARG A 222 1.68 -18.85 -2.16
C ARG A 222 2.82 -18.77 -3.19
N ALA A 223 3.04 -17.60 -3.77
CA ALA A 223 4.14 -17.32 -4.68
C ALA A 223 5.42 -16.84 -3.99
N GLY A 224 5.42 -16.74 -2.63
CA GLY A 224 6.58 -16.44 -1.82
C GLY A 224 6.60 -15.05 -1.18
N ALA A 225 5.50 -14.28 -1.25
CA ALA A 225 5.42 -13.04 -0.48
C ALA A 225 5.50 -13.35 1.03
N SER A 226 6.38 -12.66 1.74
CA SER A 226 6.63 -12.87 3.17
C SER A 226 5.81 -11.93 4.07
N PHE A 227 5.23 -10.89 3.50
CA PHE A 227 4.31 -10.00 4.21
C PHE A 227 3.23 -9.46 3.29
N ILE A 228 2.08 -9.10 3.89
CA ILE A 228 0.94 -8.54 3.19
C ILE A 228 0.59 -7.19 3.83
N ASP A 229 0.44 -6.17 2.99
CA ASP A 229 -0.09 -4.89 3.40
C ASP A 229 -1.61 -4.98 3.55
N CYS A 230 -2.12 -4.54 4.70
CA CYS A 230 -3.53 -4.59 5.03
C CYS A 230 -4.01 -3.23 5.58
N GLY A 231 -5.30 -3.08 5.74
CA GLY A 231 -5.90 -1.95 6.44
C GLY A 231 -7.09 -2.40 7.28
N LEU A 232 -7.17 -1.90 8.52
CA LEU A 232 -8.33 -2.12 9.39
C LEU A 232 -9.60 -1.73 8.64
N MET A 233 -10.62 -2.61 8.65
CA MET A 233 -11.88 -2.44 7.92
C MET A 233 -11.70 -2.18 6.40
N GLY A 234 -10.53 -2.49 5.85
CA GLY A 234 -10.19 -2.21 4.46
C GLY A 234 -10.06 -0.73 4.12
N MET A 235 -9.88 0.13 5.13
CA MET A 235 -9.73 1.57 4.91
C MET A 235 -8.60 1.89 3.95
N ALA A 236 -8.92 2.56 2.85
CA ALA A 236 -7.98 3.07 1.85
C ALA A 236 -8.71 4.00 0.87
N ARG A 237 -8.00 4.50 -0.11
CA ARG A 237 -8.63 5.16 -1.26
C ARG A 237 -9.44 4.15 -2.08
N SER A 238 -10.33 4.65 -2.96
CA SER A 238 -11.09 3.87 -3.95
C SER A 238 -11.97 2.81 -3.27
N ALA A 239 -11.83 1.54 -3.59
CA ALA A 239 -12.61 0.42 -3.04
C ALA A 239 -11.99 -0.20 -1.78
N GLY A 240 -10.98 0.41 -1.22
CA GLY A 240 -10.30 -0.10 -0.03
C GLY A 240 -9.18 -1.08 -0.32
N ASN A 241 -8.52 -1.52 0.75
CA ASN A 241 -7.42 -2.48 0.75
C ASN A 241 -7.88 -3.89 1.16
N ILE A 242 -6.95 -4.83 1.19
CA ILE A 242 -7.06 -6.08 1.94
C ILE A 242 -7.38 -5.72 3.38
N THR A 243 -8.46 -6.29 3.96
CA THR A 243 -8.81 -6.00 5.35
C THR A 243 -7.85 -6.69 6.30
N THR A 244 -7.35 -6.00 7.32
CA THR A 244 -6.42 -6.56 8.32
C THR A 244 -7.04 -7.75 9.05
N GLU A 245 -8.26 -7.61 9.55
CA GLU A 245 -9.01 -8.68 10.21
C GLU A 245 -9.31 -9.86 9.29
N GLY A 246 -9.58 -9.59 8.02
CA GLY A 246 -9.81 -10.61 7.01
C GLY A 246 -8.54 -11.39 6.66
N ALA A 247 -7.40 -10.71 6.54
CA ALA A 247 -6.10 -11.34 6.30
C ALA A 247 -5.69 -12.23 7.49
N VAL A 248 -5.85 -11.72 8.72
CA VAL A 248 -5.62 -12.55 9.93
C VAL A 248 -6.51 -13.78 9.91
N ALA A 249 -7.81 -13.64 9.63
CA ALA A 249 -8.75 -14.76 9.57
C ALA A 249 -8.36 -15.79 8.49
N LEU A 250 -8.02 -15.33 7.28
CA LEU A 250 -7.64 -16.19 6.16
C LEU A 250 -6.38 -17.00 6.49
N PHE A 251 -5.31 -16.32 6.88
CA PHE A 251 -4.02 -16.98 7.13
C PHE A 251 -4.04 -17.86 8.38
N ARG A 252 -4.84 -17.50 9.40
CA ARG A 252 -5.08 -18.41 10.55
C ARG A 252 -5.73 -19.71 10.14
N ARG A 253 -6.68 -19.72 9.19
CA ARG A 253 -7.29 -20.94 8.65
C ARG A 253 -6.29 -21.80 7.88
N GLU A 254 -5.23 -21.22 7.36
CA GLU A 254 -4.13 -21.93 6.69
C GLU A 254 -3.02 -22.37 7.67
N GLY A 255 -3.20 -22.16 8.98
CA GLY A 255 -2.21 -22.50 10.01
C GLY A 255 -1.08 -21.48 10.16
N LYS A 256 -1.20 -20.33 9.51
CA LYS A 256 -0.29 -19.18 9.56
C LYS A 256 -0.93 -18.07 10.41
N ALA A 257 -0.19 -17.01 10.73
CA ALA A 257 -0.72 -15.84 11.46
C ALA A 257 -1.34 -16.19 12.84
N GLN A 258 -0.85 -17.24 13.51
CA GLN A 258 -1.34 -17.67 14.84
C GLN A 258 -0.86 -16.74 15.95
N GLU A 259 0.20 -15.97 15.73
CA GLU A 259 0.79 -14.99 16.63
C GLU A 259 -0.09 -13.77 16.89
N TYR A 260 -1.01 -13.44 15.95
CA TYR A 260 -1.92 -12.31 16.11
C TYR A 260 -3.09 -12.66 17.03
N ASP A 261 -3.42 -11.77 17.96
CA ASP A 261 -4.59 -11.92 18.84
C ASP A 261 -5.86 -11.52 18.08
N PHE A 262 -6.40 -12.49 17.35
CA PHE A 262 -7.56 -12.28 16.48
C PHE A 262 -8.80 -11.79 17.24
N TYR A 263 -9.01 -12.29 18.45
CA TYR A 263 -10.20 -11.90 19.24
C TYR A 263 -10.11 -10.47 19.74
N LYS A 264 -8.91 -10.03 20.19
CA LYS A 264 -8.70 -8.63 20.56
C LYS A 264 -8.84 -7.71 19.37
N LEU A 265 -8.33 -8.12 18.19
CA LEU A 265 -8.49 -7.36 16.95
C LEU A 265 -9.98 -7.13 16.63
N LEU A 266 -10.79 -8.20 16.68
CA LEU A 266 -12.23 -8.10 16.40
C LEU A 266 -12.96 -7.23 17.43
N SER A 267 -12.70 -7.41 18.73
CA SER A 267 -13.29 -6.58 19.78
C SER A 267 -12.86 -5.11 19.65
N PHE A 268 -11.60 -4.85 19.32
CA PHE A 268 -11.13 -3.48 19.07
C PHE A 268 -11.89 -2.82 17.92
N ILE A 269 -12.04 -3.54 16.80
CA ILE A 269 -12.76 -3.03 15.63
C ILE A 269 -14.21 -2.75 15.97
N ASP A 270 -14.92 -3.70 16.57
CA ASP A 270 -16.36 -3.60 16.85
C ASP A 270 -16.68 -2.55 17.92
N GLU A 271 -15.95 -2.57 19.03
CA GLU A 271 -16.28 -1.78 20.20
C GLU A 271 -15.69 -0.35 20.20
N LYS A 272 -14.59 -0.13 19.47
CA LYS A 272 -13.88 1.15 19.51
C LYS A 272 -13.71 1.79 18.13
N LEU A 273 -13.19 1.04 17.15
CA LEU A 273 -12.82 1.63 15.86
C LEU A 273 -14.05 1.97 15.02
N MET A 274 -15.01 1.03 14.88
CA MET A 274 -16.24 1.30 14.10
C MET A 274 -17.00 2.51 14.64
N PRO A 275 -17.30 2.64 15.96
CA PRO A 275 -17.96 3.83 16.48
C PRO A 275 -17.18 5.13 16.24
N ALA A 276 -15.84 5.09 16.31
CA ALA A 276 -15.01 6.26 16.05
C ALA A 276 -15.06 6.65 14.56
N MET A 277 -15.01 5.68 13.65
CA MET A 277 -15.03 5.93 12.21
C MET A 277 -16.41 6.34 11.70
N GLU A 278 -17.50 5.90 12.34
CA GLU A 278 -18.85 6.39 12.04
C GLU A 278 -18.99 7.90 12.33
N GLN A 279 -18.30 8.42 13.35
CA GLN A 279 -18.27 9.85 13.63
C GLN A 279 -17.52 10.63 12.53
N GLU A 280 -16.55 10.02 11.89
CA GLU A 280 -15.85 10.57 10.71
C GLU A 280 -16.64 10.40 9.41
N GLY A 281 -17.82 9.78 9.44
CA GLY A 281 -18.68 9.54 8.28
C GLY A 281 -18.15 8.47 7.33
N TYR A 282 -17.33 7.55 7.83
CA TYR A 282 -16.77 6.48 7.01
C TYR A 282 -17.81 5.40 6.71
N HIS A 283 -18.01 5.16 5.40
CA HIS A 283 -18.79 4.07 4.85
C HIS A 283 -18.05 3.49 3.67
N ASN A 284 -17.85 2.17 3.63
CA ASN A 284 -17.10 1.50 2.57
C ASN A 284 -17.96 0.56 1.70
N PRO A 285 -18.84 1.07 0.82
CA PRO A 285 -19.37 0.27 -0.28
C PRO A 285 -18.51 0.49 -1.53
N ILE A 286 -18.25 -0.58 -2.29
CA ILE A 286 -17.68 -0.48 -3.65
C ILE A 286 -18.67 0.28 -4.54
N LYS A 287 -18.22 1.38 -5.15
CA LYS A 287 -19.03 2.21 -6.07
C LYS A 287 -18.79 1.79 -7.52
N PRO A 288 -19.74 2.07 -8.46
CA PRO A 288 -19.53 1.81 -9.89
C PRO A 288 -18.23 2.38 -10.45
N LEU A 289 -17.85 3.57 -9.98
CA LEU A 289 -16.58 4.18 -10.37
C LEU A 289 -15.37 3.35 -9.90
N ASP A 290 -15.40 2.82 -8.69
CA ASP A 290 -14.31 1.99 -8.14
C ASP A 290 -14.15 0.70 -8.95
N LEU A 291 -15.27 0.10 -9.37
CA LEU A 291 -15.26 -1.06 -10.27
C LEU A 291 -14.60 -0.73 -11.62
N VAL A 292 -14.93 0.43 -12.21
CA VAL A 292 -14.33 0.87 -13.50
C VAL A 292 -12.83 1.12 -13.37
N LEU A 293 -12.39 1.70 -12.27
CA LEU A 293 -10.96 1.89 -12.00
C LEU A 293 -10.21 0.56 -11.93
N GLY A 294 -10.77 -0.43 -11.21
CA GLY A 294 -10.21 -1.79 -11.17
C GLY A 294 -10.21 -2.46 -12.53
N TYR A 295 -11.34 -2.42 -13.25
CA TYR A 295 -11.46 -3.02 -14.58
C TYR A 295 -10.44 -2.45 -15.59
N SER A 296 -10.20 -1.14 -15.56
CA SER A 296 -9.32 -0.45 -16.53
C SER A 296 -7.85 -0.32 -16.06
N GLY A 297 -7.55 -0.62 -14.78
CA GLY A 297 -6.24 -0.35 -14.19
C GLY A 297 -5.93 1.14 -13.98
N CYS A 298 -6.96 1.99 -13.99
CA CYS A 298 -6.81 3.42 -13.80
C CYS A 298 -6.67 3.77 -12.31
N HIS A 299 -5.60 4.49 -11.95
CA HIS A 299 -5.41 4.91 -10.57
C HIS A 299 -6.40 6.03 -10.19
N SER A 300 -6.97 5.97 -8.98
CA SER A 300 -7.98 6.91 -8.47
C SER A 300 -7.53 8.38 -8.43
N SER A 301 -6.23 8.66 -8.46
CA SER A 301 -5.70 10.03 -8.51
C SER A 301 -6.10 10.81 -9.77
N PHE A 302 -6.48 10.12 -10.85
CA PHE A 302 -6.88 10.75 -12.11
C PHE A 302 -8.38 11.03 -12.22
N VAL A 303 -9.20 10.55 -11.30
CA VAL A 303 -10.68 10.65 -11.34
C VAL A 303 -11.16 12.09 -11.49
N GLY A 304 -10.54 13.05 -10.80
CA GLY A 304 -10.90 14.46 -10.91
C GLY A 304 -10.79 14.99 -12.35
N ALA A 305 -9.65 14.69 -13.00
CA ALA A 305 -9.39 15.09 -14.38
C ALA A 305 -10.37 14.40 -15.37
N PHE A 306 -10.63 13.10 -15.19
CA PHE A 306 -11.60 12.38 -16.02
C PHE A 306 -13.01 12.95 -15.91
N LYS A 307 -13.48 13.29 -14.71
CA LYS A 307 -14.80 13.90 -14.50
C LYS A 307 -14.90 15.27 -15.18
N GLU A 308 -13.85 16.08 -15.07
CA GLU A 308 -13.81 17.41 -15.72
C GLU A 308 -13.89 17.28 -17.23
N VAL A 309 -13.04 16.44 -17.84
CA VAL A 309 -13.00 16.23 -19.29
C VAL A 309 -14.30 15.60 -19.80
N ALA A 310 -14.83 14.59 -19.11
CA ALA A 310 -16.08 13.94 -19.49
C ALA A 310 -17.26 14.94 -19.50
N ALA A 311 -17.35 15.79 -18.47
CA ALA A 311 -18.38 16.81 -18.38
C ALA A 311 -18.25 17.87 -19.48
N ALA A 312 -17.03 18.31 -19.78
CA ALA A 312 -16.77 19.30 -20.84
C ALA A 312 -17.09 18.74 -22.23
N ALA A 313 -16.79 17.48 -22.50
CA ALA A 313 -17.02 16.84 -23.80
C ALA A 313 -18.41 16.19 -23.93
N GLY A 314 -19.21 16.11 -22.86
CA GLY A 314 -20.52 15.46 -22.87
C GLY A 314 -20.46 13.94 -23.08
N VAL A 315 -19.36 13.27 -22.66
CA VAL A 315 -19.16 11.82 -22.80
C VAL A 315 -19.34 11.10 -21.48
N ASN A 316 -19.57 9.78 -21.54
CA ASN A 316 -19.66 8.95 -20.34
C ASN A 316 -18.27 8.82 -19.68
N VAL A 317 -18.16 9.15 -18.39
CA VAL A 317 -16.89 9.13 -17.67
C VAL A 317 -16.30 7.71 -17.56
N TYR A 318 -17.12 6.69 -17.46
CA TYR A 318 -16.66 5.30 -17.37
C TYR A 318 -16.04 4.83 -18.68
N GLU A 319 -16.69 5.16 -19.81
CA GLU A 319 -16.17 4.88 -21.15
C GLU A 319 -14.84 5.62 -21.38
N LEU A 320 -14.77 6.91 -21.00
CA LEU A 320 -13.56 7.72 -21.12
C LEU A 320 -12.39 7.12 -20.32
N ILE A 321 -12.63 6.68 -19.07
CA ILE A 321 -11.61 6.05 -18.24
C ILE A 321 -11.10 4.76 -18.91
N ILE A 322 -12.00 3.90 -19.37
CA ILE A 322 -11.64 2.61 -19.97
C ILE A 322 -10.81 2.82 -21.26
N GLU A 323 -11.29 3.66 -22.18
CA GLU A 323 -10.62 3.86 -23.46
C GLU A 323 -9.26 4.58 -23.29
N THR A 324 -9.18 5.57 -22.41
CA THR A 324 -7.90 6.24 -22.12
C THR A 324 -6.89 5.26 -21.48
N SER A 325 -7.34 4.40 -20.60
CA SER A 325 -6.46 3.44 -19.90
C SER A 325 -5.90 2.37 -20.84
N LYS A 326 -6.58 2.04 -21.92
CA LYS A 326 -6.01 1.16 -22.97
C LYS A 326 -4.76 1.75 -23.61
N ILE A 327 -4.63 3.08 -23.62
CA ILE A 327 -3.49 3.79 -24.21
C ILE A 327 -2.42 4.04 -23.14
N ASN A 328 -2.80 4.55 -21.97
CA ASN A 328 -1.88 4.85 -20.88
C ASN A 328 -2.53 4.67 -19.50
N GLN A 329 -2.17 3.59 -18.80
CA GLN A 329 -2.61 3.32 -17.42
C GLN A 329 -1.76 4.07 -16.37
N LYS A 330 -0.46 4.26 -16.69
CA LYS A 330 0.53 4.74 -15.71
C LYS A 330 0.31 6.20 -15.35
N ASN A 331 0.18 7.05 -16.37
CA ASN A 331 0.09 8.50 -16.20
C ASN A 331 -0.67 9.17 -17.36
N PRO A 332 -1.98 8.94 -17.50
CA PRO A 332 -2.76 9.55 -18.56
C PRO A 332 -2.79 11.07 -18.38
N SER A 333 -2.36 11.80 -19.42
CA SER A 333 -2.40 13.26 -19.43
C SER A 333 -3.82 13.77 -19.71
N LYS A 334 -4.10 15.01 -19.33
CA LYS A 334 -5.38 15.65 -19.66
C LYS A 334 -5.59 15.76 -21.17
N ASP A 335 -4.54 16.07 -21.92
CA ASP A 335 -4.59 16.15 -23.39
C ASP A 335 -5.00 14.81 -24.01
N LEU A 336 -4.45 13.68 -23.51
CA LEU A 336 -4.85 12.34 -23.95
C LEU A 336 -6.33 12.06 -23.63
N MET A 337 -6.81 12.45 -22.45
CA MET A 337 -8.23 12.29 -22.09
C MET A 337 -9.13 13.09 -23.04
N GLU A 338 -8.76 14.31 -23.39
CA GLU A 338 -9.49 15.17 -24.32
C GLU A 338 -9.50 14.59 -25.76
N GLU A 339 -8.38 14.04 -26.22
CA GLU A 339 -8.29 13.36 -27.51
C GLU A 339 -9.22 12.13 -27.56
N VAL A 340 -9.20 11.30 -26.52
CA VAL A 340 -10.08 10.12 -26.42
C VAL A 340 -11.55 10.54 -26.32
N ALA A 341 -11.87 11.58 -25.55
CA ALA A 341 -13.24 12.10 -25.43
C ALA A 341 -13.79 12.56 -26.80
N ASN A 342 -12.96 13.24 -27.59
CA ASN A 342 -13.34 13.64 -28.96
C ASN A 342 -13.63 12.42 -29.85
N THR A 343 -12.83 11.36 -29.74
CA THR A 343 -13.03 10.11 -30.50
C THR A 343 -14.35 9.45 -30.12
N ILE A 344 -14.68 9.39 -28.82
CA ILE A 344 -15.95 8.83 -28.31
C ILE A 344 -17.14 9.65 -28.82
N SER A 345 -17.03 10.99 -28.85
CA SER A 345 -18.10 11.89 -29.32
C SER A 345 -18.41 11.71 -30.80
N VAL A 346 -17.43 11.45 -31.64
CA VAL A 346 -17.57 11.25 -33.08
C VAL A 346 -18.18 9.89 -33.43
N SER A 347 -17.99 8.88 -32.56
CA SER A 347 -18.50 7.52 -32.78
C SER A 347 -19.96 7.30 -32.35
N LYS A 348 -20.60 8.33 -31.78
CA LYS A 348 -22.04 8.38 -31.44
C LYS A 348 -22.82 9.21 -32.42
#